data_44a310470fdf658a5fbd5722a2908ac2
#
_entry.id   44a310470fdf658a5fbd5722a2908ac2
#
_cell.length_a   1.000
_cell.length_b   1.000
_cell.length_c   1.000
_cell.angle_alpha   90.00
_cell.angle_beta   90.00
_cell.angle_gamma   90.00
#
_symmetry.space_group_name_H-M   'P 1'
#
loop_
_entity.id
_entity.type
_entity.pdbx_description
1 polymer ?
#
loop_
_entity_poly.entity_id
_entity_poly.type
_entity_poly.pdbx_seq_one_letter_code
_entity_poly.pdbx_strand_id
1 'polypeptide(L)'
;IETKTKVNSVRRDAGGIVINVEGQGDIWYDKVIMAAHADESLKLMADASESETQILKAFRFSENRVILHSDDRLMPKRKRAWAAWNYLSDDQENLCATYWMNRLQHIDMSTPLFTTLNPTVEPRDTLVHADLLYQHPIFDKQSQLAQQKLAGIQGQNHVFWCGAWTANGFHEDGLKSAVAVAKTLNISIPWNSPTKGYSLDPVSYT
;
A
#
# COMPACT_ATOMS: atom_id res chain seq x y z
N ILE A 1 11.18 10.25 -13.26
CA ILE A 1 10.80 8.93 -12.74
C ILE A 1 11.58 7.89 -13.52
N GLU A 2 12.32 7.07 -12.81
CA GLU A 2 13.01 5.91 -13.37
C GLU A 2 12.16 4.65 -13.09
N THR A 3 11.82 3.93 -14.14
CA THR A 3 11.07 2.67 -14.06
C THR A 3 11.99 1.50 -14.37
N LYS A 4 11.63 0.29 -13.89
CA LYS A 4 12.45 -0.93 -14.05
C LYS A 4 13.86 -0.79 -13.43
N THR A 5 13.95 0.04 -12.40
CA THR A 5 15.20 0.38 -11.71
C THR A 5 15.12 -0.20 -10.30
N LYS A 6 15.83 -1.28 -10.06
CA LYS A 6 15.81 -1.99 -8.78
C LYS A 6 16.83 -1.38 -7.84
N VAL A 7 16.37 -1.01 -6.64
CA VAL A 7 17.23 -0.64 -5.52
C VAL A 7 17.67 -1.91 -4.79
N ASN A 8 18.97 -2.08 -4.59
CA ASN A 8 19.54 -3.21 -3.88
C ASN A 8 19.74 -2.90 -2.39
N SER A 9 20.17 -1.68 -2.06
CA SER A 9 20.37 -1.25 -0.67
C SER A 9 20.34 0.28 -0.54
N VAL A 10 20.08 0.71 0.68
CA VAL A 10 20.12 2.11 1.13
C VAL A 10 21.00 2.15 2.38
N ARG A 11 21.98 3.05 2.43
CA ARG A 11 22.83 3.27 3.60
C ARG A 11 23.09 4.75 3.82
N ARG A 12 23.36 5.11 5.04
CA ARG A 12 23.79 6.46 5.41
C ARG A 12 25.25 6.68 5.02
N ASP A 13 25.55 7.91 4.66
CA ASP A 13 26.92 8.35 4.42
C ASP A 13 27.07 9.79 4.92
N ALA A 14 28.28 10.35 4.89
CA ALA A 14 28.61 11.66 5.42
C ALA A 14 27.63 12.75 4.95
N GLY A 15 26.63 13.08 5.79
CA GLY A 15 25.63 14.12 5.55
C GLY A 15 24.51 13.77 4.58
N GLY A 16 24.36 12.50 4.15
CA GLY A 16 23.31 12.09 3.22
C GLY A 16 23.07 10.59 3.19
N ILE A 17 22.64 10.11 2.04
CA ILE A 17 22.25 8.72 1.78
C ILE A 17 22.91 8.23 0.50
N VAL A 18 23.40 7.02 0.52
CA VAL A 18 23.82 6.30 -0.68
C VAL A 18 22.82 5.21 -1.00
N ILE A 19 22.33 5.21 -2.23
CA ILE A 19 21.42 4.20 -2.76
C ILE A 19 22.18 3.37 -3.77
N ASN A 20 22.27 2.05 -3.55
CA ASN A 20 22.83 1.13 -4.53
C ASN A 20 21.72 0.69 -5.50
N VAL A 21 21.92 1.00 -6.77
CA VAL A 21 20.97 0.74 -7.85
C VAL A 21 21.52 -0.34 -8.77
N GLU A 22 20.73 -1.35 -9.10
CA GLU A 22 21.11 -2.44 -9.99
C GLU A 22 21.56 -1.89 -11.36
N GLY A 23 22.76 -2.26 -11.79
CA GLY A 23 23.35 -1.81 -13.04
C GLY A 23 23.92 -0.38 -13.06
N GLN A 24 23.69 0.42 -12.01
CA GLN A 24 24.19 1.80 -11.93
C GLN A 24 25.20 1.99 -10.78
N GLY A 25 25.19 1.11 -9.78
CA GLY A 25 26.08 1.20 -8.61
C GLY A 25 25.55 2.16 -7.54
N ASP A 26 26.45 2.79 -6.81
CA ASP A 26 26.16 3.68 -5.69
C ASP A 26 25.90 5.10 -6.17
N ILE A 27 24.75 5.67 -5.78
CA ILE A 27 24.36 7.04 -6.09
C ILE A 27 24.06 7.78 -4.78
N TRP A 28 24.64 8.94 -4.60
CA TRP A 28 24.47 9.76 -3.39
C TRP A 28 23.29 10.73 -3.51
N TYR A 29 22.53 10.90 -2.41
CA TYR A 29 21.40 11.80 -2.27
C TYR A 29 21.40 12.49 -0.90
N ASP A 30 20.83 13.70 -0.80
CA ASP A 30 20.68 14.42 0.47
C ASP A 30 19.72 13.67 1.43
N LYS A 31 18.68 13.04 0.90
CA LYS A 31 17.61 12.39 1.68
C LYS A 31 16.98 11.26 0.89
N VAL A 32 16.37 10.32 1.60
CA VAL A 32 15.54 9.26 1.01
C VAL A 32 14.16 9.24 1.65
N ILE A 33 13.14 9.01 0.82
CA ILE A 33 11.78 8.71 1.27
C ILE A 33 11.50 7.26 0.94
N MET A 34 11.41 6.40 1.97
CA MET A 34 11.08 4.99 1.84
C MET A 34 9.56 4.85 1.73
N ALA A 35 9.08 4.57 0.52
CA ALA A 35 7.65 4.46 0.20
C ALA A 35 7.22 3.02 -0.14
N ALA A 36 8.07 2.04 0.13
CA ALA A 36 7.78 0.61 0.02
C ALA A 36 7.10 0.08 1.31
N HIS A 37 6.77 -1.21 1.36
CA HIS A 37 6.30 -1.84 2.59
C HIS A 37 7.36 -1.73 3.70
N ALA A 38 6.91 -1.72 4.96
CA ALA A 38 7.81 -1.55 6.11
C ALA A 38 8.90 -2.62 6.17
N ASP A 39 8.55 -3.88 5.92
CA ASP A 39 9.48 -5.01 5.91
C ASP A 39 10.45 -4.97 4.72
N GLU A 40 9.98 -4.53 3.55
CA GLU A 40 10.82 -4.32 2.36
C GLU A 40 11.78 -3.16 2.59
N SER A 41 11.25 -2.05 3.11
CA SER A 41 12.07 -0.89 3.48
C SER A 41 13.16 -1.25 4.47
N LEU A 42 12.83 -2.06 5.49
CA LEU A 42 13.83 -2.53 6.46
C LEU A 42 14.89 -3.42 5.81
N LYS A 43 14.51 -4.31 4.88
CA LYS A 43 15.46 -5.17 4.15
C LYS A 43 16.42 -4.36 3.27
N LEU A 44 15.97 -3.23 2.73
CA LEU A 44 16.79 -2.33 1.92
C LEU A 44 17.80 -1.54 2.76
N MET A 45 17.49 -1.24 4.03
CA MET A 45 18.38 -0.48 4.90
C MET A 45 19.56 -1.33 5.36
N ALA A 46 20.77 -1.03 4.88
CA ALA A 46 21.99 -1.76 5.25
C ALA A 46 22.48 -1.43 6.68
N ASP A 47 22.07 -0.28 7.21
CA ASP A 47 22.51 0.28 8.49
C ASP A 47 21.33 0.74 9.38
N ALA A 48 20.22 0.01 9.30
CA ALA A 48 19.03 0.32 10.12
C ALA A 48 19.39 0.39 11.60
N SER A 49 18.97 1.46 12.27
CA SER A 49 19.12 1.61 13.72
C SER A 49 18.27 0.59 14.47
N GLU A 50 18.57 0.40 15.76
CA GLU A 50 17.77 -0.48 16.61
C GLU A 50 16.30 -0.02 16.69
N SER A 51 16.07 1.30 16.83
CA SER A 51 14.73 1.88 16.86
C SER A 51 13.96 1.64 15.54
N GLU A 52 14.59 1.85 14.39
CA GLU A 52 14.00 1.57 13.09
C GLU A 52 13.67 0.08 12.95
N THR A 53 14.61 -0.77 13.34
CA THR A 53 14.43 -2.23 13.29
C THR A 53 13.25 -2.67 14.16
N GLN A 54 13.15 -2.19 15.40
CA GLN A 54 12.06 -2.53 16.31
C GLN A 54 10.70 -2.06 15.80
N ILE A 55 10.63 -0.84 15.27
CA ILE A 55 9.38 -0.26 14.77
C ILE A 55 8.95 -0.94 13.47
N LEU A 56 9.83 -1.07 12.49
CA LEU A 56 9.48 -1.59 11.17
C LEU A 56 9.19 -3.09 11.18
N LYS A 57 9.85 -3.89 12.01
CA LYS A 57 9.56 -5.32 12.19
C LYS A 57 8.17 -5.61 12.76
N ALA A 58 7.55 -4.64 13.42
CA ALA A 58 6.21 -4.81 13.97
C ALA A 58 5.12 -4.82 12.89
N PHE A 59 5.43 -4.33 11.69
CA PHE A 59 4.52 -4.36 10.55
C PHE A 59 4.72 -5.65 9.78
N ARG A 60 3.74 -6.53 9.87
CA ARG A 60 3.70 -7.80 9.15
C ARG A 60 2.78 -7.70 7.94
N PHE A 61 3.07 -8.50 6.93
CA PHE A 61 2.27 -8.57 5.72
C PHE A 61 1.83 -10.02 5.47
N SER A 62 0.60 -10.19 5.00
CA SER A 62 0.08 -11.49 4.55
C SER A 62 0.02 -11.53 3.04
N GLU A 63 0.38 -12.68 2.48
CA GLU A 63 0.17 -12.94 1.07
C GLU A 63 -1.30 -13.25 0.80
N ASN A 64 -1.85 -12.62 -0.24
CA ASN A 64 -3.21 -12.85 -0.68
C ASN A 64 -3.22 -13.04 -2.19
N ARG A 65 -3.80 -14.15 -2.64
CA ARG A 65 -4.04 -14.37 -4.05
C ARG A 65 -5.18 -13.49 -4.51
N VAL A 66 -4.99 -12.77 -5.60
CA VAL A 66 -5.94 -11.82 -6.15
C VAL A 66 -6.16 -12.14 -7.62
N ILE A 67 -7.38 -12.49 -7.98
CA ILE A 67 -7.74 -12.84 -9.36
C ILE A 67 -8.64 -11.76 -9.93
N LEU A 68 -8.25 -11.19 -11.07
CA LEU A 68 -9.10 -10.36 -11.91
C LEU A 68 -9.81 -11.26 -12.92
N HIS A 69 -11.16 -11.26 -12.91
CA HIS A 69 -11.95 -12.20 -13.72
C HIS A 69 -13.33 -11.64 -14.09
N SER A 70 -14.02 -12.37 -14.98
CA SER A 70 -15.40 -12.10 -15.40
C SER A 70 -16.40 -13.20 -14.97
N ASP A 71 -16.00 -14.11 -14.08
CA ASP A 71 -16.84 -15.22 -13.64
C ASP A 71 -17.76 -14.82 -12.49
N ASP A 72 -19.08 -14.80 -12.72
CA ASP A 72 -20.08 -14.38 -11.74
C ASP A 72 -20.38 -15.45 -10.67
N ARG A 73 -19.80 -16.66 -10.78
CA ARG A 73 -19.94 -17.71 -9.76
C ARG A 73 -19.35 -17.33 -8.39
N LEU A 74 -18.39 -16.38 -8.39
CA LEU A 74 -17.78 -15.83 -7.17
C LEU A 74 -18.56 -14.65 -6.59
N MET A 75 -19.75 -14.39 -7.12
CA MET A 75 -20.68 -13.39 -6.63
C MET A 75 -21.88 -14.07 -5.94
N PRO A 76 -22.66 -13.36 -5.10
CA PRO A 76 -23.87 -13.93 -4.52
C PRO A 76 -24.82 -14.47 -5.59
N LYS A 77 -25.42 -15.64 -5.38
CA LYS A 77 -26.32 -16.31 -6.33
C LYS A 77 -27.47 -15.40 -6.79
N ARG A 78 -27.97 -14.54 -5.92
CA ARG A 78 -29.03 -13.58 -6.23
C ARG A 78 -28.42 -12.27 -6.70
N LYS A 79 -28.58 -11.91 -7.97
CA LYS A 79 -28.04 -10.64 -8.53
C LYS A 79 -28.50 -9.39 -7.76
N ARG A 80 -29.70 -9.42 -7.15
CA ARG A 80 -30.19 -8.31 -6.31
C ARG A 80 -29.38 -8.10 -5.02
N ALA A 81 -28.61 -9.11 -4.60
CA ALA A 81 -27.73 -9.04 -3.44
C ALA A 81 -26.31 -8.56 -3.78
N TRP A 82 -26.04 -8.31 -5.06
CA TRP A 82 -24.72 -7.85 -5.49
C TRP A 82 -24.43 -6.45 -4.94
N ALA A 83 -23.39 -6.35 -4.16
CA ALA A 83 -22.84 -5.09 -3.69
C ALA A 83 -21.50 -4.81 -4.40
N ALA A 84 -20.97 -3.61 -4.23
CA ALA A 84 -19.64 -3.29 -4.71
C ALA A 84 -18.56 -4.18 -4.05
N TRP A 85 -18.81 -4.58 -2.78
CA TRP A 85 -17.97 -5.50 -1.99
C TRP A 85 -18.85 -6.66 -1.51
N ASN A 86 -18.42 -7.87 -1.78
CA ASN A 86 -19.14 -9.08 -1.38
C ASN A 86 -18.20 -10.00 -0.62
N TYR A 87 -18.56 -10.35 0.61
CA TYR A 87 -17.85 -11.34 1.39
C TYR A 87 -18.57 -12.66 1.31
N LEU A 88 -17.85 -13.70 0.95
CA LEU A 88 -18.30 -15.07 0.91
C LEU A 88 -17.43 -15.88 1.86
N SER A 89 -18.03 -16.68 2.71
CA SER A 89 -17.33 -17.68 3.52
C SER A 89 -17.74 -19.08 3.08
N ASP A 90 -16.80 -19.99 3.15
CA ASP A 90 -17.09 -21.42 3.02
C ASP A 90 -17.36 -22.05 4.39
N ASP A 91 -17.67 -23.36 4.40
CA ASP A 91 -17.94 -24.14 5.62
C ASP A 91 -16.68 -24.29 6.51
N GLN A 92 -15.51 -23.88 6.03
CA GLN A 92 -14.22 -23.90 6.75
C GLN A 92 -13.82 -22.51 7.29
N GLU A 93 -14.75 -21.55 7.27
CA GLU A 93 -14.53 -20.15 7.66
C GLU A 93 -13.46 -19.41 6.83
N ASN A 94 -13.08 -19.93 5.66
CA ASN A 94 -12.23 -19.18 4.75
C ASN A 94 -12.99 -17.97 4.19
N LEU A 95 -12.38 -16.81 4.29
CA LEU A 95 -12.96 -15.56 3.81
C LEU A 95 -12.48 -15.28 2.41
N CYS A 96 -13.45 -15.16 1.49
CA CYS A 96 -13.27 -14.71 0.14
C CYS A 96 -13.93 -13.33 -0.01
N ALA A 97 -13.24 -12.38 -0.59
CA ALA A 97 -13.79 -11.05 -0.86
C ALA A 97 -13.80 -10.78 -2.36
N THR A 98 -14.99 -10.57 -2.93
CA THR A 98 -15.15 -10.22 -4.35
C THR A 98 -15.61 -8.78 -4.51
N TYR A 99 -14.85 -8.00 -5.23
CA TYR A 99 -15.14 -6.62 -5.59
C TYR A 99 -15.75 -6.58 -6.99
N TRP A 100 -16.88 -5.91 -7.13
CA TRP A 100 -17.49 -5.65 -8.42
C TRP A 100 -16.93 -4.37 -9.01
N MET A 101 -15.92 -4.50 -9.87
CA MET A 101 -15.12 -3.38 -10.37
C MET A 101 -15.92 -2.42 -11.24
N ASN A 102 -16.86 -2.92 -12.04
CA ASN A 102 -17.73 -2.08 -12.86
C ASN A 102 -18.48 -1.05 -12.00
N ARG A 103 -19.00 -1.47 -10.83
CA ARG A 103 -19.70 -0.58 -9.91
C ARG A 103 -18.76 0.34 -9.14
N LEU A 104 -17.61 -0.14 -8.75
CA LEU A 104 -16.62 0.63 -7.96
C LEU A 104 -15.95 1.73 -8.80
N GLN A 105 -15.66 1.45 -10.06
CA GLN A 105 -14.86 2.33 -10.92
C GLN A 105 -15.67 2.90 -12.09
N HIS A 106 -17.01 2.72 -12.10
CA HIS A 106 -17.89 3.20 -13.17
C HIS A 106 -17.48 2.68 -14.58
N ILE A 107 -16.97 1.43 -14.62
CA ILE A 107 -16.62 0.74 -15.87
C ILE A 107 -17.91 0.26 -16.54
N ASP A 108 -17.92 0.22 -17.89
CA ASP A 108 -19.04 -0.29 -18.67
C ASP A 108 -19.51 -1.67 -18.18
N MET A 109 -20.83 -1.84 -18.10
CA MET A 109 -21.48 -3.06 -17.60
C MET A 109 -21.57 -4.19 -18.65
N SER A 110 -21.18 -3.96 -19.88
CA SER A 110 -21.25 -4.94 -20.98
C SER A 110 -20.39 -6.17 -20.71
N THR A 111 -19.26 -5.98 -20.02
CA THR A 111 -18.38 -7.06 -19.59
C THR A 111 -18.26 -7.01 -18.06
N PRO A 112 -18.81 -8.01 -17.33
CA PRO A 112 -18.63 -8.08 -15.88
C PRO A 112 -17.14 -8.17 -15.53
N LEU A 113 -16.71 -7.38 -14.55
CA LEU A 113 -15.32 -7.37 -14.08
C LEU A 113 -15.29 -7.43 -12.57
N PHE A 114 -14.62 -8.45 -12.06
CA PHE A 114 -14.51 -8.74 -10.65
C PHE A 114 -13.04 -8.87 -10.24
N THR A 115 -12.74 -8.46 -9.03
CA THR A 115 -11.46 -8.76 -8.36
C THR A 115 -11.76 -9.56 -7.11
N THR A 116 -11.27 -10.80 -7.04
CA THR A 116 -11.50 -11.68 -5.89
C THR A 116 -10.22 -11.94 -5.14
N LEU A 117 -10.24 -11.69 -3.84
CA LEU A 117 -9.19 -12.05 -2.90
C LEU A 117 -9.47 -13.43 -2.33
N ASN A 118 -8.45 -14.28 -2.31
CA ASN A 118 -8.45 -15.62 -1.72
C ASN A 118 -9.71 -16.41 -2.14
N PRO A 119 -9.89 -16.67 -3.43
CA PRO A 119 -11.07 -17.34 -3.94
C PRO A 119 -11.24 -18.73 -3.30
N THR A 120 -12.43 -19.01 -2.78
CA THR A 120 -12.82 -20.35 -2.27
C THR A 120 -13.30 -21.27 -3.39
N VAL A 121 -13.61 -20.69 -4.55
CA VAL A 121 -13.96 -21.41 -5.78
C VAL A 121 -13.11 -20.84 -6.89
N GLU A 122 -12.44 -21.70 -7.66
CA GLU A 122 -11.65 -21.27 -8.81
C GLU A 122 -12.56 -20.70 -9.91
N PRO A 123 -12.28 -19.50 -10.42
CA PRO A 123 -12.96 -19.00 -11.61
C PRO A 123 -12.61 -19.86 -12.81
N ARG A 124 -13.47 -19.86 -13.85
CA ARG A 124 -13.18 -20.54 -15.11
C ARG A 124 -11.96 -19.90 -15.78
N ASP A 125 -10.99 -20.71 -16.20
CA ASP A 125 -9.73 -20.22 -16.82
C ASP A 125 -9.98 -19.26 -17.97
N THR A 126 -11.01 -19.51 -18.79
CA THR A 126 -11.38 -18.65 -19.94
C THR A 126 -11.90 -17.27 -19.53
N LEU A 127 -12.23 -17.07 -18.26
CA LEU A 127 -12.74 -15.83 -17.70
C LEU A 127 -11.74 -15.14 -16.77
N VAL A 128 -10.55 -15.70 -16.61
CA VAL A 128 -9.45 -15.09 -15.85
C VAL A 128 -8.68 -14.12 -16.72
N HIS A 129 -8.49 -12.91 -16.25
CA HIS A 129 -7.71 -11.87 -16.92
C HIS A 129 -6.32 -11.70 -16.31
N ALA A 130 -6.22 -11.86 -14.97
CA ALA A 130 -4.94 -11.85 -14.25
C ALA A 130 -5.05 -12.65 -12.96
N ASP A 131 -3.96 -13.30 -12.56
CA ASP A 131 -3.80 -14.02 -11.30
C ASP A 131 -2.52 -13.51 -10.65
N LEU A 132 -2.64 -12.87 -9.49
CA LEU A 132 -1.60 -12.08 -8.86
C LEU A 132 -1.49 -12.47 -7.38
N LEU A 133 -0.30 -12.32 -6.84
CA LEU A 133 -0.05 -12.45 -5.41
C LEU A 133 0.25 -11.06 -4.84
N TYR A 134 -0.57 -10.59 -3.91
CA TYR A 134 -0.40 -9.31 -3.23
C TYR A 134 -0.11 -9.51 -1.76
N GLN A 135 0.67 -8.60 -1.21
CA GLN A 135 0.93 -8.53 0.22
C GLN A 135 0.13 -7.39 0.84
N HIS A 136 -0.67 -7.72 1.86
CA HIS A 136 -1.46 -6.74 2.60
C HIS A 136 -0.95 -6.62 4.03
N PRO A 137 -0.89 -5.40 4.59
CA PRO A 137 -0.48 -5.21 5.97
C PRO A 137 -1.47 -5.85 6.95
N ILE A 138 -0.93 -6.49 7.98
CA ILE A 138 -1.71 -7.05 9.09
C ILE A 138 -1.78 -5.98 10.19
N PHE A 139 -3.00 -5.52 10.49
CA PHE A 139 -3.24 -4.55 11.55
C PHE A 139 -3.57 -5.25 12.86
N ASP A 140 -2.55 -5.45 13.67
CA ASP A 140 -2.66 -6.02 15.01
C ASP A 140 -2.22 -5.01 16.09
N LYS A 141 -2.27 -5.43 17.35
CA LYS A 141 -1.86 -4.58 18.47
C LYS A 141 -0.39 -4.12 18.36
N GLN A 142 0.47 -4.95 17.78
CA GLN A 142 1.90 -4.62 17.65
C GLN A 142 2.11 -3.54 16.60
N SER A 143 1.47 -3.68 15.43
CA SER A 143 1.54 -2.67 14.37
C SER A 143 0.93 -1.33 14.82
N GLN A 144 -0.21 -1.34 15.56
CA GLN A 144 -0.80 -0.13 16.11
C GLN A 144 0.11 0.59 17.12
N LEU A 145 0.80 -0.14 17.99
CA LEU A 145 1.78 0.44 18.91
C LEU A 145 3.01 0.97 18.16
N ALA A 146 3.43 0.31 17.10
CA ALA A 146 4.54 0.76 16.26
C ALA A 146 4.18 2.05 15.48
N GLN A 147 2.94 2.17 14.99
CA GLN A 147 2.45 3.40 14.34
C GLN A 147 2.61 4.62 15.24
N GLN A 148 2.34 4.51 16.54
CA GLN A 148 2.52 5.60 17.50
C GLN A 148 3.99 6.03 17.66
N LYS A 149 4.93 5.14 17.35
CA LYS A 149 6.38 5.38 17.49
C LYS A 149 7.02 5.88 16.19
N LEU A 150 6.31 5.84 15.06
CA LEU A 150 6.85 6.24 13.75
C LEU A 150 7.39 7.67 13.73
N ALA A 151 6.76 8.58 14.47
CA ALA A 151 7.23 9.96 14.57
C ALA A 151 8.67 10.05 15.12
N GLY A 152 9.07 9.08 15.96
CA GLY A 152 10.40 9.03 16.56
C GLY A 152 11.53 8.64 15.61
N ILE A 153 11.23 8.08 14.45
CA ILE A 153 12.22 7.74 13.41
C ILE A 153 12.10 8.58 12.15
N GLN A 154 11.08 9.44 12.08
CA GLN A 154 10.77 10.23 10.89
C GLN A 154 11.82 11.32 10.66
N GLY A 155 12.47 11.30 9.50
CA GLY A 155 13.49 12.27 9.12
C GLY A 155 14.83 12.15 9.88
N GLN A 156 14.98 11.16 10.76
CA GLN A 156 16.25 10.94 11.43
C GLN A 156 17.31 10.46 10.43
N ASN A 157 18.49 11.07 10.52
CA ASN A 157 19.62 10.72 9.67
C ASN A 157 19.24 10.64 8.17
N HIS A 158 18.44 11.61 7.69
CA HIS A 158 18.06 11.79 6.29
C HIS A 158 17.08 10.76 5.72
N VAL A 159 16.48 9.88 6.54
CA VAL A 159 15.52 8.84 6.11
C VAL A 159 14.11 9.20 6.53
N PHE A 160 13.17 9.14 5.58
CA PHE A 160 11.74 9.37 5.81
C PHE A 160 10.94 8.13 5.41
N TRP A 161 9.81 7.90 6.07
CA TRP A 161 8.97 6.73 5.91
C TRP A 161 7.55 7.13 5.57
N CYS A 162 6.97 6.57 4.52
CA CYS A 162 5.58 6.76 4.17
C CYS A 162 4.98 5.49 3.55
N GLY A 163 3.66 5.41 3.54
CA GLY A 163 2.91 4.30 2.97
C GLY A 163 1.59 4.10 3.70
N ALA A 164 0.66 3.38 3.10
CA ALA A 164 -0.66 3.10 3.67
C ALA A 164 -0.58 2.31 5.00
N TRP A 165 0.46 1.52 5.21
CA TRP A 165 0.73 0.76 6.43
C TRP A 165 0.97 1.63 7.68
N THR A 166 1.25 2.93 7.48
CA THR A 166 1.44 3.88 8.59
C THR A 166 0.13 4.22 9.31
N ALA A 167 -1.04 3.85 8.75
CA ALA A 167 -2.36 4.01 9.35
C ALA A 167 -3.24 2.78 9.07
N ASN A 168 -4.38 2.90 8.39
CA ASN A 168 -5.37 1.82 8.23
C ASN A 168 -5.24 1.02 6.92
N GLY A 169 -4.28 1.34 6.06
CA GLY A 169 -4.02 0.61 4.83
C GLY A 169 -4.81 1.08 3.61
N PHE A 170 -5.52 2.18 3.69
CA PHE A 170 -6.25 2.76 2.57
C PHE A 170 -5.37 3.67 1.71
N HIS A 171 -5.76 3.90 0.45
CA HIS A 171 -5.06 4.81 -0.45
C HIS A 171 -4.86 6.21 0.14
N GLU A 172 -5.90 6.72 0.80
CA GLU A 172 -5.86 8.01 1.49
C GLU A 172 -4.84 8.06 2.61
N ASP A 173 -4.60 6.96 3.32
CA ASP A 173 -3.59 6.88 4.37
C ASP A 173 -2.18 6.98 3.78
N GLY A 174 -1.96 6.34 2.63
CA GLY A 174 -0.72 6.48 1.87
C GLY A 174 -0.46 7.93 1.47
N LEU A 175 -1.47 8.60 0.91
CA LEU A 175 -1.38 10.01 0.53
C LEU A 175 -1.13 10.91 1.75
N LYS A 176 -1.86 10.72 2.84
CA LYS A 176 -1.68 11.48 4.09
C LYS A 176 -0.27 11.34 4.65
N SER A 177 0.29 10.13 4.62
CA SER A 177 1.66 9.88 5.09
C SER A 177 2.70 10.62 4.23
N ALA A 178 2.54 10.62 2.91
CA ALA A 178 3.42 11.34 2.00
C ALA A 178 3.31 12.87 2.20
N VAL A 179 2.09 13.38 2.40
CA VAL A 179 1.85 14.79 2.73
C VAL A 179 2.52 15.20 4.05
N ALA A 180 2.50 14.33 5.06
CA ALA A 180 3.18 14.58 6.33
C ALA A 180 4.70 14.69 6.14
N VAL A 181 5.30 13.80 5.33
CA VAL A 181 6.73 13.90 4.95
C VAL A 181 7.01 15.19 4.20
N ALA A 182 6.21 15.56 3.19
CA ALA A 182 6.37 16.79 2.43
C ALA A 182 6.35 18.03 3.34
N LYS A 183 5.43 18.08 4.30
CA LYS A 183 5.37 19.16 5.31
C LYS A 183 6.63 19.23 6.16
N THR A 184 7.16 18.09 6.61
CA THR A 184 8.42 18.03 7.37
C THR A 184 9.60 18.56 6.54
N LEU A 185 9.56 18.38 5.23
CA LEU A 185 10.54 18.89 4.28
C LEU A 185 10.29 20.34 3.85
N ASN A 186 9.27 21.02 4.39
CA ASN A 186 8.82 22.37 3.99
C ASN A 186 8.45 22.47 2.51
N ILE A 187 7.92 21.38 1.94
CA ILE A 187 7.45 21.33 0.56
C ILE A 187 5.95 21.67 0.54
N SER A 188 5.55 22.67 -0.28
CA SER A 188 4.14 22.99 -0.50
C SER A 188 3.44 21.92 -1.35
N ILE A 189 2.19 21.61 -0.99
CA ILE A 189 1.39 20.63 -1.70
C ILE A 189 0.77 21.28 -2.93
N PRO A 190 0.94 20.73 -4.16
CA PRO A 190 0.54 21.42 -5.40
C PRO A 190 -0.95 21.78 -5.49
N TRP A 191 -1.83 20.96 -4.88
CA TRP A 191 -3.29 21.18 -4.92
C TRP A 191 -3.81 22.12 -3.83
N ASN A 192 -2.97 22.52 -2.85
CA ASN A 192 -3.30 23.53 -1.85
C ASN A 192 -2.86 24.94 -2.27
N SER A 193 -2.40 25.14 -3.50
CA SER A 193 -2.13 26.46 -4.03
C SER A 193 -3.43 27.25 -4.19
N PRO A 194 -3.49 28.52 -3.75
CA PRO A 194 -4.71 29.34 -3.78
C PRO A 194 -5.26 29.60 -5.19
N THR A 195 -4.57 29.17 -6.24
CA THR A 195 -4.95 29.40 -7.65
C THR A 195 -5.82 28.32 -8.28
N LYS A 196 -6.12 27.21 -7.59
CA LYS A 196 -7.07 26.21 -8.07
C LYS A 196 -7.94 25.75 -6.90
N GLY A 197 -9.19 26.20 -6.89
CA GLY A 197 -10.17 26.03 -5.83
C GLY A 197 -10.60 24.59 -5.49
N TYR A 198 -9.66 23.79 -5.02
CA TYR A 198 -9.91 22.52 -4.35
C TYR A 198 -9.55 22.71 -2.87
N SER A 199 -10.57 23.01 -2.08
CA SER A 199 -10.52 22.91 -0.62
C SER A 199 -10.69 21.44 -0.27
N LEU A 200 -9.66 20.82 0.30
CA LEU A 200 -9.82 19.57 1.05
C LEU A 200 -10.21 19.97 2.48
N ASP A 201 -11.49 20.22 2.70
CA ASP A 201 -12.01 20.23 4.06
C ASP A 201 -11.80 18.84 4.68
N PRO A 202 -11.30 18.77 5.93
CA PRO A 202 -11.18 17.48 6.60
C PRO A 202 -12.57 16.89 6.76
N VAL A 203 -12.83 15.78 6.08
CA VAL A 203 -14.05 15.00 6.28
C VAL A 203 -14.03 14.54 7.74
N SER A 204 -14.84 15.16 8.58
CA SER A 204 -15.10 14.72 9.93
C SER A 204 -15.96 13.46 9.82
N TYR A 205 -15.36 12.31 10.07
CA TYR A 205 -16.11 11.09 10.34
C TYR A 205 -16.64 11.19 11.78
N THR A 206 -17.89 11.61 11.94
CA THR A 206 -18.71 11.37 13.14
C THR A 206 -19.41 10.05 13.02
#